data_bade3c9472e772e68a174c3fa4c65af9
#
_entry.id   bade3c9472e772e68a174c3fa4c65af9
#
_cell.length_a   1.000
_cell.length_b   1.000
_cell.length_c   1.000
_cell.angle_alpha   90.00
_cell.angle_beta   90.00
_cell.angle_gamma   90.00
#
_symmetry.space_group_name_H-M   'P 1'
#
loop_
_entity.id
_entity.type
_entity.pdbx_description
1 polymer ?
#
loop_
_entity_poly.entity_id
_entity_poly.type
_entity_poly.pdbx_seq_one_letter_code
_entity_poly.pdbx_strand_id
1 'polypeptide(L)'
;MGKQMKEIIKAFKQKDYTLFDQFYEMTNRQVYYAIIQIVKDDEIAKDLMQEVYMTFLNKIDQFKIDGNVYAYLSMMGRNSSINYYHKQKKEVHSDELIDMIESDEGVNEYDDTDDILSLLNLLNKDQREVVVLHTINNLKFKEVAEIMDKPLGTVLWLHREAINILKTKVGDWYEK
;
A
#
# COMPACT_ATOMS: atom_id res chain seq x y z
N MET A 1 -10.46 14.63 -5.15
CA MET A 1 -10.64 14.50 -3.67
C MET A 1 -12.03 14.99 -3.31
N GLY A 2 -12.80 14.22 -2.53
CA GLY A 2 -14.15 14.60 -2.12
C GLY A 2 -14.16 15.88 -1.25
N LYS A 3 -15.29 16.61 -1.21
CA LYS A 3 -15.46 17.84 -0.41
C LYS A 3 -15.13 17.58 1.07
N GLN A 4 -15.63 16.48 1.61
CA GLN A 4 -15.41 16.04 2.99
C GLN A 4 -13.92 15.88 3.34
N MET A 5 -13.14 15.21 2.49
CA MET A 5 -11.70 15.05 2.72
C MET A 5 -10.95 16.39 2.74
N LYS A 6 -11.38 17.36 1.90
CA LYS A 6 -10.80 18.72 1.94
C LYS A 6 -11.08 19.44 3.26
N GLU A 7 -12.27 19.25 3.82
CA GLU A 7 -12.65 19.82 5.12
C GLU A 7 -11.80 19.21 6.24
N ILE A 8 -11.62 17.90 6.26
CA ILE A 8 -10.74 17.20 7.22
C ILE A 8 -9.30 17.74 7.15
N ILE A 9 -8.73 17.82 5.94
CA ILE A 9 -7.36 18.34 5.77
C ILE A 9 -7.22 19.79 6.23
N LYS A 10 -8.24 20.63 6.00
CA LYS A 10 -8.24 22.00 6.51
C LYS A 10 -8.27 22.06 8.04
N ALA A 11 -9.10 21.23 8.70
CA ALA A 11 -9.13 21.13 10.15
C ALA A 11 -7.76 20.69 10.70
N PHE A 12 -7.14 19.67 10.12
CA PHE A 12 -5.80 19.20 10.54
C PHE A 12 -4.72 20.30 10.41
N LYS A 13 -4.77 21.11 9.35
CA LYS A 13 -3.85 22.26 9.21
C LYS A 13 -4.06 23.33 10.29
N GLN A 14 -5.24 23.41 10.86
CA GLN A 14 -5.56 24.27 12.01
C GLN A 14 -5.26 23.58 13.36
N LYS A 15 -4.64 22.37 13.34
CA LYS A 15 -4.37 21.53 14.50
C LYS A 15 -5.65 21.04 15.21
N ASP A 16 -6.77 21.07 14.52
CA ASP A 16 -8.02 20.45 14.95
C ASP A 16 -8.09 19.01 14.43
N TYR A 17 -7.97 18.06 15.34
CA TYR A 17 -7.96 16.62 15.04
C TYR A 17 -9.27 15.92 15.40
N THR A 18 -10.35 16.65 15.66
CA THR A 18 -11.67 16.10 16.02
C THR A 18 -12.25 15.18 14.93
N LEU A 19 -11.81 15.34 13.68
CA LEU A 19 -12.22 14.51 12.54
C LEU A 19 -11.25 13.36 12.23
N PHE A 20 -10.33 13.02 13.17
CA PHE A 20 -9.32 11.99 12.91
C PHE A 20 -9.94 10.62 12.70
N ASP A 21 -10.90 10.20 13.53
CA ASP A 21 -11.54 8.89 13.39
C ASP A 21 -12.19 8.73 12.01
N GLN A 22 -12.88 9.78 11.55
CA GLN A 22 -13.47 9.78 10.22
C GLN A 22 -12.41 9.70 9.10
N PHE A 23 -11.31 10.43 9.26
CA PHE A 23 -10.17 10.36 8.33
C PHE A 23 -9.59 8.94 8.29
N TYR A 24 -9.39 8.34 9.46
CA TYR A 24 -8.87 6.99 9.60
C TYR A 24 -9.79 5.98 8.90
N GLU A 25 -11.08 5.99 9.19
CA GLU A 25 -12.06 5.10 8.53
C GLU A 25 -12.07 5.21 7.00
N MET A 26 -11.86 6.42 6.48
CA MET A 26 -11.82 6.66 5.03
C MET A 26 -10.52 6.21 4.37
N THR A 27 -9.44 6.00 5.11
CA THR A 27 -8.09 5.81 4.56
C THR A 27 -7.39 4.54 5.06
N ASN A 28 -7.84 3.93 6.16
CA ASN A 28 -7.16 2.81 6.81
C ASN A 28 -6.93 1.63 5.86
N ARG A 29 -7.94 1.26 5.09
CA ARG A 29 -7.86 0.14 4.14
C ARG A 29 -6.76 0.37 3.10
N GLN A 30 -6.68 1.57 2.53
CA GLN A 30 -5.68 1.91 1.51
C GLN A 30 -4.26 1.89 2.09
N VAL A 31 -4.08 2.41 3.30
CA VAL A 31 -2.77 2.41 3.98
C VAL A 31 -2.38 0.98 4.35
N TYR A 32 -3.31 0.21 4.91
CA TYR A 32 -3.08 -1.18 5.28
C TYR A 32 -2.59 -2.02 4.08
N TYR A 33 -3.34 -2.01 2.96
CA TYR A 33 -2.95 -2.80 1.79
C TYR A 33 -1.64 -2.30 1.15
N ALA A 34 -1.35 -1.00 1.19
CA ALA A 34 -0.06 -0.49 0.71
C ALA A 34 1.12 -1.01 1.53
N ILE A 35 0.93 -1.32 2.81
CA ILE A 35 1.95 -1.81 3.73
C ILE A 35 1.99 -3.35 3.72
N ILE A 36 0.86 -4.02 4.00
CA ILE A 36 0.80 -5.47 4.22
C ILE A 36 1.29 -6.27 3.01
N GLN A 37 1.03 -5.79 1.80
CA GLN A 37 1.50 -6.43 0.57
C GLN A 37 3.04 -6.48 0.47
N ILE A 38 3.75 -5.66 1.23
CA ILE A 38 5.21 -5.60 1.28
C ILE A 38 5.72 -6.37 2.51
N VAL A 39 5.23 -6.04 3.72
CA VAL A 39 5.77 -6.61 4.97
C VAL A 39 5.27 -8.02 5.24
N LYS A 40 4.09 -8.39 4.75
CA LYS A 40 3.47 -9.71 4.89
C LYS A 40 3.30 -10.17 6.36
N ASP A 41 3.19 -9.23 7.28
CA ASP A 41 3.01 -9.44 8.71
C ASP A 41 2.02 -8.40 9.23
N ASP A 42 0.93 -8.87 9.85
CA ASP A 42 -0.19 -8.03 10.28
C ASP A 42 0.17 -7.10 11.44
N GLU A 43 0.97 -7.58 12.40
CA GLU A 43 1.41 -6.77 13.54
C GLU A 43 2.34 -5.64 13.07
N ILE A 44 3.32 -5.99 12.25
CA ILE A 44 4.23 -5.00 11.64
C ILE A 44 3.43 -4.01 10.78
N ALA A 45 2.45 -4.49 10.01
CA ALA A 45 1.64 -3.60 9.18
C ALA A 45 0.85 -2.59 10.01
N LYS A 46 0.27 -3.00 11.13
CA LYS A 46 -0.46 -2.12 12.06
C LYS A 46 0.46 -1.08 12.71
N ASP A 47 1.66 -1.48 13.11
CA ASP A 47 2.65 -0.57 13.69
C ASP A 47 3.09 0.49 12.67
N LEU A 48 3.42 0.06 11.46
CA LEU A 48 3.79 0.97 10.37
C LEU A 48 2.63 1.90 9.96
N MET A 49 1.38 1.43 10.02
CA MET A 49 0.22 2.30 9.83
C MET A 49 0.17 3.43 10.84
N GLN A 50 0.40 3.15 12.12
CA GLN A 50 0.43 4.17 13.17
C GLN A 50 1.52 5.20 12.86
N GLU A 51 2.74 4.75 12.53
CA GLU A 51 3.85 5.63 12.13
C GLU A 51 3.51 6.51 10.92
N VAL A 52 2.83 5.96 9.91
CA VAL A 52 2.38 6.68 8.72
C VAL A 52 1.42 7.81 9.12
N TYR A 53 0.40 7.53 9.93
CA TYR A 53 -0.55 8.55 10.37
C TYR A 53 0.09 9.63 11.21
N MET A 54 0.94 9.25 12.17
CA MET A 54 1.69 10.21 12.98
C MET A 54 2.58 11.11 12.12
N THR A 55 3.30 10.50 11.17
CA THR A 55 4.17 11.25 10.25
C THR A 55 3.35 12.17 9.33
N PHE A 56 2.20 11.71 8.85
CA PHE A 56 1.29 12.53 8.04
C PHE A 56 0.81 13.77 8.81
N LEU A 57 0.32 13.59 10.04
CA LEU A 57 -0.14 14.69 10.87
C LEU A 57 0.99 15.68 11.21
N ASN A 58 2.18 15.19 11.49
CA ASN A 58 3.36 16.02 11.72
C ASN A 58 3.77 16.85 10.50
N LYS A 59 3.53 16.31 9.30
CA LYS A 59 3.86 16.96 8.01
C LYS A 59 2.66 17.61 7.33
N ILE A 60 1.52 17.73 8.01
CA ILE A 60 0.26 18.20 7.42
C ILE A 60 0.37 19.60 6.78
N ASP A 61 1.21 20.47 7.34
CA ASP A 61 1.42 21.82 6.83
C ASP A 61 2.05 21.81 5.42
N GLN A 62 2.84 20.80 5.10
CA GLN A 62 3.48 20.61 3.80
C GLN A 62 2.52 20.00 2.77
N PHE A 63 1.45 19.33 3.21
CA PHE A 63 0.50 18.69 2.30
C PHE A 63 -0.38 19.73 1.61
N LYS A 64 -0.52 19.63 0.29
CA LYS A 64 -1.38 20.53 -0.50
C LYS A 64 -2.85 20.13 -0.34
N ILE A 65 -3.74 21.09 -0.02
CA ILE A 65 -5.17 20.83 0.21
C ILE A 65 -5.85 20.16 -1.00
N ASP A 66 -5.39 20.46 -2.22
CA ASP A 66 -5.90 19.84 -3.45
C ASP A 66 -5.12 18.59 -3.88
N GLY A 67 -4.13 18.18 -3.10
CA GLY A 67 -3.37 16.95 -3.33
C GLY A 67 -4.22 15.69 -3.16
N ASN A 68 -3.81 14.60 -3.81
CA ASN A 68 -4.43 13.29 -3.60
C ASN A 68 -3.90 12.67 -2.29
N VAL A 69 -4.68 12.75 -1.21
CA VAL A 69 -4.27 12.22 0.10
C VAL A 69 -4.09 10.71 0.08
N TYR A 70 -4.90 9.98 -0.69
CA TYR A 70 -4.78 8.52 -0.81
C TYR A 70 -3.46 8.12 -1.47
N ALA A 71 -3.07 8.80 -2.56
CA ALA A 71 -1.77 8.59 -3.20
C ALA A 71 -0.61 8.93 -2.24
N TYR A 72 -0.73 10.02 -1.50
CA TYR A 72 0.29 10.44 -0.55
C TYR A 72 0.47 9.44 0.60
N LEU A 73 -0.63 8.98 1.21
CA LEU A 73 -0.59 7.98 2.28
C LEU A 73 -0.09 6.61 1.76
N SER A 74 -0.51 6.18 0.56
CA SER A 74 -0.02 4.94 -0.05
C SER A 74 1.49 4.99 -0.30
N MET A 75 2.00 6.14 -0.79
CA MET A 75 3.43 6.36 -0.96
C MET A 75 4.17 6.32 0.40
N MET A 76 3.62 6.94 1.44
CA MET A 76 4.20 6.91 2.77
C MET A 76 4.24 5.48 3.31
N GLY A 77 3.14 4.72 3.22
CA GLY A 77 3.07 3.33 3.66
C GLY A 77 4.08 2.45 2.94
N ARG A 78 4.17 2.55 1.61
CA ARG A 78 5.19 1.86 0.82
C ARG A 78 6.61 2.19 1.29
N ASN A 79 6.93 3.46 1.43
CA ASN A 79 8.27 3.89 1.83
C ASN A 79 8.61 3.44 3.26
N SER A 80 7.65 3.50 4.18
CA SER A 80 7.83 3.01 5.56
C SER A 80 8.14 1.51 5.56
N SER A 81 7.41 0.72 4.77
CA SER A 81 7.63 -0.72 4.62
C SER A 81 9.03 -1.05 4.07
N ILE A 82 9.47 -0.35 3.03
CA ILE A 82 10.80 -0.53 2.45
C ILE A 82 11.89 -0.15 3.47
N ASN A 83 11.71 0.97 4.18
CA ASN A 83 12.64 1.43 5.20
C ASN A 83 12.73 0.45 6.38
N TYR A 84 11.62 -0.17 6.77
CA TYR A 84 11.57 -1.21 7.78
C TYR A 84 12.53 -2.37 7.43
N TYR A 85 12.47 -2.90 6.22
CA TYR A 85 13.38 -3.95 5.79
C TYR A 85 14.84 -3.50 5.72
N HIS A 86 15.10 -2.29 5.22
CA HIS A 86 16.47 -1.77 5.20
C HIS A 86 17.06 -1.59 6.60
N LYS A 87 16.24 -1.24 7.61
CA LYS A 87 16.67 -1.12 8.99
C LYS A 87 16.98 -2.50 9.59
N GLN A 88 16.09 -3.46 9.43
CA GLN A 88 16.31 -4.84 9.86
C GLN A 88 17.59 -5.43 9.26
N LYS A 89 17.84 -5.20 7.97
CA LYS A 89 19.06 -5.67 7.32
C LYS A 89 20.34 -5.10 7.95
N LYS A 90 20.34 -3.83 8.33
CA LYS A 90 21.50 -3.22 9.01
C LYS A 90 21.75 -3.80 10.39
N GLU A 91 20.70 -4.23 11.08
CA GLU A 91 20.78 -4.84 12.42
C GLU A 91 21.20 -6.31 12.38
N VAL A 92 20.85 -7.04 11.33
CA VAL A 92 21.09 -8.50 11.17
C VAL A 92 22.18 -8.74 10.14
N HIS A 93 23.30 -8.26 10.09
CA HIS A 93 24.50 -8.53 9.24
C HIS A 93 24.41 -9.75 8.28
N SER A 94 23.27 -10.05 7.65
CA SER A 94 23.10 -11.18 6.75
C SER A 94 22.50 -10.76 5.42
N ASP A 95 23.12 -11.22 4.32
CA ASP A 95 22.68 -11.00 2.93
C ASP A 95 21.33 -11.68 2.62
N GLU A 96 20.86 -12.62 3.46
CA GLU A 96 19.63 -13.38 3.27
C GLU A 96 18.34 -12.53 3.24
N LEU A 97 18.31 -11.37 3.91
CA LEU A 97 17.12 -10.50 3.96
C LEU A 97 16.88 -9.70 2.66
N ILE A 98 17.90 -9.49 1.82
CA ILE A 98 17.67 -8.85 0.50
C ILE A 98 16.98 -9.81 -0.45
N ASP A 99 17.37 -11.07 -0.42
CA ASP A 99 16.74 -12.10 -1.24
C ASP A 99 15.25 -12.28 -0.90
N MET A 100 14.85 -12.02 0.36
CA MET A 100 13.42 -12.03 0.75
C MET A 100 12.60 -10.86 0.18
N ILE A 101 13.22 -9.68 -0.06
CA ILE A 101 12.55 -8.56 -0.74
C ILE A 101 12.57 -8.77 -2.26
N GLU A 102 13.62 -9.39 -2.77
CA GLU A 102 13.85 -9.65 -4.19
C GLU A 102 13.27 -11.00 -4.63
N SER A 103 13.33 -12.04 -3.77
CA SER A 103 12.67 -13.31 -4.00
C SER A 103 11.22 -13.26 -3.48
N ASP A 104 10.29 -13.51 -4.36
CA ASP A 104 8.84 -13.59 -4.10
C ASP A 104 8.46 -14.90 -3.33
N GLU A 105 9.44 -15.57 -2.71
CA GLU A 105 9.29 -16.91 -2.10
C GLU A 105 8.90 -16.92 -0.62
N GLY A 106 8.55 -15.79 -0.04
CA GLY A 106 7.97 -15.73 1.30
C GLY A 106 6.48 -16.06 1.28
N VAL A 107 6.13 -17.34 1.23
CA VAL A 107 4.79 -17.82 1.61
C VAL A 107 4.68 -17.68 3.13
N ASN A 108 4.36 -16.51 3.62
CA ASN A 108 3.81 -16.38 4.97
C ASN A 108 2.34 -16.75 4.87
N GLU A 109 1.91 -17.76 5.63
CA GLU A 109 0.52 -18.09 5.86
C GLU A 109 -0.17 -16.85 6.44
N TYR A 110 -0.83 -16.08 5.55
CA TYR A 110 -1.87 -15.19 6.00
C TYR A 110 -2.99 -16.07 6.57
N ASP A 111 -3.52 -15.68 7.72
CA ASP A 111 -4.75 -16.28 8.22
C ASP A 111 -5.76 -16.31 7.05
N ASP A 112 -6.28 -17.50 6.72
CA ASP A 112 -7.14 -17.80 5.54
C ASP A 112 -8.43 -16.95 5.45
N THR A 113 -8.54 -15.91 6.26
CA THR A 113 -9.73 -15.07 6.41
C THR A 113 -9.77 -13.88 5.44
N ASP A 114 -8.68 -13.51 4.76
CA ASP A 114 -8.69 -12.43 3.78
C ASP A 114 -8.48 -12.95 2.35
N ASP A 115 -9.57 -13.22 1.64
CA ASP A 115 -9.59 -13.66 0.24
C ASP A 115 -8.75 -12.76 -0.68
N ILE A 116 -8.64 -11.47 -0.34
CA ILE A 116 -7.88 -10.49 -1.12
C ILE A 116 -6.38 -10.75 -1.01
N LEU A 117 -5.88 -11.01 0.20
CA LEU A 117 -4.45 -11.30 0.42
C LEU A 117 -4.04 -12.61 -0.26
N SER A 118 -4.90 -13.64 -0.19
CA SER A 118 -4.69 -14.91 -0.90
C SER A 118 -4.56 -14.71 -2.41
N LEU A 119 -5.42 -13.88 -3.01
CA LEU A 119 -5.35 -13.55 -4.43
C LEU A 119 -4.07 -12.74 -4.77
N LEU A 120 -3.69 -11.80 -3.92
CA LEU A 120 -2.48 -11.01 -4.11
C LEU A 120 -1.20 -11.86 -4.05
N ASN A 121 -1.19 -12.96 -3.29
CA ASN A 121 -0.06 -13.89 -3.21
C ASN A 121 0.19 -14.68 -4.52
N LEU A 122 -0.79 -14.74 -5.42
CA LEU A 122 -0.61 -15.33 -6.76
C LEU A 122 0.23 -14.45 -7.71
N LEU A 123 0.46 -13.20 -7.34
CA LEU A 123 1.12 -12.19 -8.15
C LEU A 123 2.56 -11.99 -7.69
N ASN A 124 3.47 -11.73 -8.63
CA ASN A 124 4.81 -11.27 -8.24
C ASN A 124 4.74 -9.88 -7.59
N LYS A 125 5.85 -9.45 -6.99
CA LYS A 125 5.95 -8.18 -6.24
C LYS A 125 5.41 -6.97 -7.00
N ASP A 126 5.88 -6.76 -8.23
CA ASP A 126 5.49 -5.60 -9.04
C ASP A 126 4.02 -5.66 -9.49
N GLN A 127 3.54 -6.84 -9.86
CA GLN A 127 2.15 -7.08 -10.22
C GLN A 127 1.21 -6.86 -9.03
N ARG A 128 1.59 -7.35 -7.86
CA ARG A 128 0.86 -7.16 -6.61
C ARG A 128 0.76 -5.69 -6.27
N GLU A 129 1.88 -4.96 -6.32
CA GLU A 129 1.93 -3.54 -6.01
C GLU A 129 1.03 -2.72 -6.94
N VAL A 130 1.07 -2.96 -8.24
CA VAL A 130 0.21 -2.23 -9.19
C VAL A 130 -1.28 -2.51 -8.97
N VAL A 131 -1.66 -3.74 -8.62
CA VAL A 131 -3.05 -4.11 -8.30
C VAL A 131 -3.50 -3.42 -7.02
N VAL A 132 -2.69 -3.43 -5.97
CA VAL A 132 -3.02 -2.74 -4.71
C VAL A 132 -3.20 -1.24 -4.95
N LEU A 133 -2.25 -0.58 -5.60
CA LEU A 133 -2.31 0.86 -5.79
C LEU A 133 -3.44 1.29 -6.74
N HIS A 134 -3.62 0.59 -7.85
CA HIS A 134 -4.64 0.97 -8.83
C HIS A 134 -6.03 0.45 -8.48
N THR A 135 -6.16 -0.85 -8.19
CA THR A 135 -7.46 -1.50 -8.05
C THR A 135 -8.04 -1.34 -6.64
N ILE A 136 -7.23 -1.54 -5.59
CA ILE A 136 -7.70 -1.44 -4.20
C ILE A 136 -7.72 0.03 -3.75
N ASN A 137 -6.64 0.77 -4.00
CA ASN A 137 -6.49 2.16 -3.55
C ASN A 137 -7.08 3.18 -4.54
N ASN A 138 -7.59 2.70 -5.69
CA ASN A 138 -8.25 3.52 -6.72
C ASN A 138 -7.40 4.71 -7.22
N LEU A 139 -6.06 4.52 -7.30
CA LEU A 139 -5.16 5.53 -7.84
C LEU A 139 -5.12 5.47 -9.36
N LYS A 140 -4.89 6.61 -10.00
CA LYS A 140 -4.69 6.66 -11.45
C LYS A 140 -3.35 6.03 -11.82
N PHE A 141 -3.24 5.38 -12.97
CA PHE A 141 -2.00 4.76 -13.44
C PHE A 141 -0.79 5.72 -13.44
N LYS A 142 -1.00 7.02 -13.68
CA LYS A 142 0.08 8.01 -13.58
C LYS A 142 0.60 8.16 -12.14
N GLU A 143 -0.31 8.19 -11.15
CA GLU A 143 0.05 8.26 -9.74
C GLU A 143 0.76 6.97 -9.30
N VAL A 144 0.30 5.82 -9.78
CA VAL A 144 0.95 4.51 -9.54
C VAL A 144 2.36 4.50 -10.13
N ALA A 145 2.54 5.00 -11.35
CA ALA A 145 3.84 5.09 -12.02
C ALA A 145 4.84 5.96 -11.22
N GLU A 146 4.37 7.07 -10.68
CA GLU A 146 5.17 7.95 -9.81
C GLU A 146 5.55 7.27 -8.49
N ILE A 147 4.59 6.56 -7.84
CA ILE A 147 4.82 5.86 -6.56
C ILE A 147 5.80 4.70 -6.75
N MET A 148 5.65 3.92 -7.82
CA MET A 148 6.49 2.75 -8.11
C MET A 148 7.84 3.12 -8.74
N ASP A 149 8.04 4.39 -9.13
CA ASP A 149 9.20 4.86 -9.90
C ASP A 149 9.41 4.03 -11.18
N LYS A 150 8.31 3.79 -11.93
CA LYS A 150 8.31 3.01 -13.16
C LYS A 150 7.65 3.78 -14.31
N PRO A 151 8.08 3.52 -15.57
CA PRO A 151 7.41 4.11 -16.74
C PRO A 151 5.92 3.70 -16.79
N LEU A 152 5.04 4.63 -17.18
CA LEU A 152 3.60 4.38 -17.29
C LEU A 152 3.27 3.15 -18.15
N GLY A 153 3.98 2.94 -19.25
CA GLY A 153 3.79 1.77 -20.12
C GLY A 153 4.06 0.45 -19.39
N THR A 154 5.10 0.43 -18.52
CA THR A 154 5.43 -0.73 -17.69
C THR A 154 4.32 -1.00 -16.68
N VAL A 155 3.80 0.03 -16.02
CA VAL A 155 2.70 -0.09 -15.04
C VAL A 155 1.43 -0.63 -15.69
N LEU A 156 1.08 -0.13 -16.88
CA LEU A 156 -0.07 -0.61 -17.65
C LEU A 156 0.09 -2.09 -18.05
N TRP A 157 1.29 -2.48 -18.45
CA TRP A 157 1.60 -3.86 -18.80
C TRP A 157 1.50 -4.77 -17.57
N LEU A 158 2.15 -4.40 -16.46
CA LEU A 158 2.10 -5.15 -15.19
C LEU A 158 0.67 -5.36 -14.71
N HIS A 159 -0.16 -4.32 -14.75
CA HIS A 159 -1.58 -4.43 -14.37
C HIS A 159 -2.33 -5.42 -15.26
N ARG A 160 -2.16 -5.33 -16.59
CA ARG A 160 -2.82 -6.24 -17.52
C ARG A 160 -2.43 -7.69 -17.25
N GLU A 161 -1.14 -7.96 -17.07
CA GLU A 161 -0.65 -9.32 -16.76
C GLU A 161 -1.20 -9.83 -15.42
N ALA A 162 -1.19 -8.98 -14.39
CA ALA A 162 -1.75 -9.32 -13.09
C ALA A 162 -3.24 -9.70 -13.18
N ILE A 163 -4.04 -8.90 -13.88
CA ILE A 163 -5.48 -9.18 -14.07
C ILE A 163 -5.70 -10.48 -14.86
N ASN A 164 -4.86 -10.79 -15.84
CA ASN A 164 -4.95 -12.05 -16.56
C ASN A 164 -4.69 -13.27 -15.65
N ILE A 165 -3.65 -13.19 -14.78
CA ILE A 165 -3.35 -14.24 -13.80
C ILE A 165 -4.55 -14.43 -12.85
N LEU A 166 -5.06 -13.35 -12.28
CA LEU A 166 -6.18 -13.39 -11.34
C LEU A 166 -7.45 -13.96 -11.98
N LYS A 167 -7.79 -13.55 -13.21
CA LYS A 167 -8.97 -14.08 -13.93
C LYS A 167 -8.87 -15.59 -14.17
N THR A 168 -7.70 -16.09 -14.55
CA THR A 168 -7.51 -17.51 -14.78
C THR A 168 -7.72 -18.30 -13.47
N LYS A 169 -7.14 -17.83 -12.38
CA LYS A 169 -7.26 -18.49 -11.06
C LYS A 169 -8.65 -18.39 -10.45
N VAL A 170 -9.32 -17.25 -10.57
CA VAL A 170 -10.70 -17.06 -10.08
C VAL A 170 -11.67 -17.90 -10.92
N GLY A 171 -11.48 -18.01 -12.26
CA GLY A 171 -12.27 -18.90 -13.11
C GLY A 171 -12.22 -20.36 -12.65
N ASP A 172 -11.03 -20.85 -12.30
CA ASP A 172 -10.81 -22.21 -11.78
C ASP A 172 -11.53 -22.46 -10.42
N TRP A 173 -11.89 -21.42 -9.67
CA TRP A 173 -12.63 -21.53 -8.39
C TRP A 173 -14.15 -21.67 -8.60
N TYR A 174 -14.68 -21.11 -9.66
CA TYR A 174 -16.14 -21.22 -9.98
C TYR A 174 -16.48 -22.52 -10.74
N GLU A 175 -15.48 -23.24 -11.26
CA GLU A 175 -15.68 -24.50 -11.97
C GLU A 175 -15.53 -25.75 -11.07
N LYS A 176 -15.26 -25.57 -9.76
CA LYS A 176 -15.23 -26.62 -8.75
C LYS A 176 -16.50 -26.62 -7.91
#